data_cf4e3a0ad81662999240e9f481588353
#
_entry.id   cf4e3a0ad81662999240e9f481588353
#
_cell.length_a   1.000
_cell.length_b   1.000
_cell.length_c   1.000
_cell.angle_alpha   90.00
_cell.angle_beta   90.00
_cell.angle_gamma   90.00
#
_symmetry.space_group_name_H-M   'P 1'
#
loop_
_entity.id
_entity.type
_entity.pdbx_description
1 polymer ?
#
loop_
_entity_poly.entity_id
_entity_poly.type
_entity_poly.pdbx_seq_one_letter_code
_entity_poly.pdbx_strand_id
1 'polypeptide(L)'
;MSGKEKRAFDPLRPFTRLIRSFRKRALHRKFGEEWNAKSAFQNRSYASYEAYLEHQKAKLETHDFADYDTEFRKTLRERLAGLDVAWQGRTVLCLAARIGTEVKAFLDLGCFAIGIDLNPGKENRYVVQGDFHDLQFAPQSVDVVYTNSLDHAFDIDRIAKEVLKVLKPDGLFLVEAVQGRDQGVDPGFFESFFWKNIDELIRALENAGFAVTRRNRISRPWPGEAICFKPAAKL
;
A
#
# COMPACT_ATOMS: atom_id res chain seq x y z
N MET A 1 -30.36 -15.44 -2.89
CA MET A 1 -30.53 -15.45 -1.43
C MET A 1 -29.16 -15.31 -0.82
N SER A 2 -28.83 -14.13 -0.32
CA SER A 2 -27.50 -13.80 0.23
C SER A 2 -27.41 -14.34 1.66
N GLY A 3 -26.65 -15.43 1.84
CA GLY A 3 -26.31 -15.94 3.15
C GLY A 3 -25.31 -15.01 3.84
N LYS A 4 -25.78 -14.13 4.71
CA LYS A 4 -24.93 -13.48 5.71
C LYS A 4 -24.41 -14.56 6.65
N GLU A 5 -23.18 -15.01 6.48
CA GLU A 5 -22.53 -15.82 7.52
C GLU A 5 -22.59 -15.05 8.84
N LYS A 6 -23.29 -15.62 9.81
CA LYS A 6 -23.37 -15.08 11.17
C LYS A 6 -21.96 -15.17 11.76
N ARG A 7 -21.34 -14.02 12.00
CA ARG A 7 -20.07 -13.94 12.74
C ARG A 7 -20.23 -14.69 14.06
N ALA A 8 -19.32 -15.61 14.34
CA ALA A 8 -19.22 -16.25 15.63
C ALA A 8 -19.06 -15.18 16.72
N PHE A 9 -19.82 -15.33 17.81
CA PHE A 9 -19.75 -14.44 18.96
C PHE A 9 -18.38 -14.62 19.61
N ASP A 10 -17.51 -13.60 19.52
CA ASP A 10 -16.23 -13.55 20.20
C ASP A 10 -16.38 -12.75 21.51
N PRO A 11 -16.41 -13.41 22.68
CA PRO A 11 -16.59 -12.76 23.97
C PRO A 11 -15.41 -11.87 24.37
N LEU A 12 -14.24 -12.03 23.76
CA LEU A 12 -13.04 -11.21 24.02
C LEU A 12 -12.98 -9.94 23.17
N ARG A 13 -13.86 -9.80 22.20
CA ARG A 13 -13.88 -8.67 21.26
C ARG A 13 -13.95 -7.28 21.93
N PRO A 14 -14.76 -7.04 23.00
CA PRO A 14 -14.76 -5.74 23.69
C PRO A 14 -13.40 -5.47 24.39
N PHE A 15 -12.78 -6.50 24.95
CA PHE A 15 -11.48 -6.37 25.64
C PHE A 15 -10.35 -6.05 24.66
N THR A 16 -10.33 -6.72 23.51
CA THR A 16 -9.35 -6.44 22.45
C THR A 16 -9.51 -5.03 21.87
N ARG A 17 -10.75 -4.52 21.74
CA ARG A 17 -11.02 -3.14 21.34
C ARG A 17 -10.48 -2.12 22.34
N LEU A 18 -10.65 -2.38 23.64
CA LEU A 18 -10.16 -1.50 24.69
C LEU A 18 -8.63 -1.43 24.69
N ILE A 19 -7.95 -2.57 24.62
CA ILE A 19 -6.48 -2.65 24.51
C ILE A 19 -5.98 -1.89 23.28
N ARG A 20 -6.60 -2.09 22.11
CA ARG A 20 -6.26 -1.36 20.87
C ARG A 20 -6.42 0.15 21.03
N SER A 21 -7.47 0.60 21.73
CA SER A 21 -7.70 2.03 22.00
C SER A 21 -6.60 2.64 22.87
N PHE A 22 -6.19 1.95 23.95
CA PHE A 22 -5.09 2.40 24.81
C PHE A 22 -3.76 2.45 24.05
N ARG A 23 -3.45 1.42 23.26
CA ARG A 23 -2.25 1.39 22.41
C ARG A 23 -2.25 2.56 21.41
N LYS A 24 -3.37 2.82 20.75
CA LYS A 24 -3.50 3.94 19.81
C LYS A 24 -3.21 5.28 20.50
N ARG A 25 -3.76 5.52 21.69
CA ARG A 25 -3.48 6.75 22.48
C ARG A 25 -1.99 6.88 22.87
N ALA A 26 -1.36 5.77 23.26
CA ALA A 26 0.08 5.76 23.59
C ALA A 26 0.93 6.09 22.34
N LEU A 27 0.60 5.56 21.20
CA LEU A 27 1.27 5.85 19.93
C LEU A 27 1.11 7.32 19.52
N HIS A 28 -0.10 7.91 19.64
CA HIS A 28 -0.33 9.34 19.37
C HIS A 28 0.55 10.23 20.24
N ARG A 29 0.71 9.88 21.53
CA ARG A 29 1.62 10.63 22.43
C ARG A 29 3.09 10.48 22.03
N LYS A 30 3.49 9.30 21.55
CA LYS A 30 4.88 8.99 21.18
C LYS A 30 5.32 9.63 19.87
N PHE A 31 4.48 9.56 18.84
CA PHE A 31 4.88 9.94 17.47
C PHE A 31 4.37 11.33 17.06
N GLY A 32 3.45 11.92 17.84
CA GLY A 32 2.87 13.22 17.50
C GLY A 32 2.09 13.23 16.18
N GLU A 33 1.75 14.42 15.72
CA GLU A 33 1.00 14.65 14.48
C GLU A 33 1.56 15.84 13.70
N GLU A 34 2.86 16.09 13.79
CA GLU A 34 3.50 17.21 13.11
C GLU A 34 3.77 16.87 11.64
N TRP A 35 3.33 17.77 10.76
CA TRP A 35 3.50 17.66 9.33
C TRP A 35 4.30 18.83 8.78
N ASN A 36 5.31 18.52 7.96
CA ASN A 36 6.05 19.51 7.19
C ASN A 36 5.44 19.60 5.79
N ALA A 37 4.74 20.69 5.51
CA ALA A 37 4.20 20.96 4.18
C ALA A 37 5.29 21.58 3.28
N LYS A 38 5.54 20.95 2.14
CA LYS A 38 6.41 21.46 1.09
C LYS A 38 5.65 21.44 -0.23
N SER A 39 5.13 22.59 -0.67
CA SER A 39 4.43 22.78 -1.94
C SER A 39 3.32 21.73 -2.21
N ALA A 40 3.61 20.72 -3.01
CA ALA A 40 2.65 19.68 -3.45
C ALA A 40 2.46 18.53 -2.45
N PHE A 41 3.41 18.36 -1.51
CA PHE A 41 3.44 17.22 -0.58
C PHE A 41 3.55 17.67 0.88
N GLN A 42 3.13 16.78 1.75
CA GLN A 42 3.36 16.87 3.19
C GLN A 42 4.04 15.60 3.67
N ASN A 43 5.04 15.77 4.51
CA ASN A 43 5.71 14.67 5.18
C ASN A 43 5.49 14.78 6.69
N ARG A 44 5.14 13.67 7.34
CA ARG A 44 5.13 13.61 8.80
C ARG A 44 6.56 13.77 9.32
N SER A 45 6.71 14.58 10.37
CA SER A 45 8.00 14.75 11.05
C SER A 45 8.32 13.53 11.90
N TYR A 46 9.49 12.94 11.68
CA TYR A 46 10.04 11.88 12.51
C TYR A 46 11.42 12.29 13.01
N ALA A 47 11.76 11.91 14.25
CA ALA A 47 13.08 12.15 14.81
C ALA A 47 14.19 11.36 14.08
N SER A 48 13.85 10.19 13.53
CA SER A 48 14.75 9.34 12.76
C SER A 48 13.97 8.37 11.89
N TYR A 49 14.68 7.66 10.99
CA TYR A 49 14.09 6.58 10.19
C TYR A 49 13.58 5.42 11.06
N GLU A 50 14.28 5.09 12.13
CA GLU A 50 13.88 4.07 13.10
C GLU A 50 12.54 4.42 13.78
N ALA A 51 12.32 5.70 14.12
CA ALA A 51 11.05 6.18 14.66
C ALA A 51 9.91 6.02 13.67
N TYR A 52 10.16 6.30 12.38
CA TYR A 52 9.20 6.01 11.29
C TYR A 52 8.89 4.51 11.21
N LEU A 53 9.92 3.64 11.17
CA LEU A 53 9.73 2.19 11.11
C LEU A 53 8.90 1.66 12.28
N GLU A 54 9.17 2.14 13.49
CA GLU A 54 8.43 1.76 14.71
C GLU A 54 6.95 2.19 14.60
N HIS A 55 6.70 3.41 14.13
CA HIS A 55 5.33 3.91 13.93
C HIS A 55 4.56 3.04 12.94
N GLN A 56 5.14 2.72 11.78
CA GLN A 56 4.47 1.91 10.76
C GLN A 56 4.23 0.47 11.22
N LYS A 57 5.19 -0.17 11.90
CA LYS A 57 5.04 -1.52 12.47
C LYS A 57 3.87 -1.64 13.46
N ALA A 58 3.56 -0.59 14.17
CA ALA A 58 2.48 -0.57 15.16
C ALA A 58 1.06 -0.64 14.55
N LYS A 59 0.91 -0.41 13.25
CA LYS A 59 -0.41 -0.39 12.57
C LYS A 59 -1.14 -1.73 12.70
N LEU A 60 -0.45 -2.85 12.52
CA LEU A 60 -1.04 -4.19 12.63
C LEU A 60 -1.63 -4.46 14.02
N GLU A 61 -1.02 -3.91 15.06
CA GLU A 61 -1.45 -4.13 16.45
C GLU A 61 -2.71 -3.34 16.83
N THR A 62 -3.03 -2.29 16.06
CA THR A 62 -4.11 -1.35 16.38
C THR A 62 -5.36 -1.49 15.52
N HIS A 63 -5.27 -2.22 14.41
CA HIS A 63 -6.36 -2.38 13.45
C HIS A 63 -6.86 -3.82 13.36
N ASP A 64 -8.15 -3.96 13.03
CA ASP A 64 -8.78 -5.22 12.63
C ASP A 64 -8.97 -5.22 11.12
N PHE A 65 -8.37 -6.18 10.46
CA PHE A 65 -8.36 -6.26 8.99
C PHE A 65 -9.24 -7.38 8.42
N ALA A 66 -10.01 -8.09 9.24
CA ALA A 66 -10.75 -9.27 8.77
C ALA A 66 -11.77 -8.92 7.68
N ASP A 67 -12.54 -7.84 7.88
CA ASP A 67 -13.50 -7.38 6.87
C ASP A 67 -12.79 -6.84 5.63
N TYR A 68 -11.69 -6.09 5.84
CA TYR A 68 -10.86 -5.57 4.76
C TYR A 68 -10.31 -6.71 3.90
N ASP A 69 -9.81 -7.79 4.50
CA ASP A 69 -9.24 -8.93 3.76
C ASP A 69 -10.26 -9.52 2.78
N THR A 70 -11.50 -9.71 3.22
CA THR A 70 -12.54 -10.33 2.39
C THR A 70 -13.04 -9.38 1.30
N GLU A 71 -13.45 -8.18 1.67
CA GLU A 71 -14.09 -7.22 0.76
C GLU A 71 -13.10 -6.62 -0.23
N PHE A 72 -11.91 -6.25 0.24
CA PHE A 72 -10.91 -5.65 -0.63
C PHE A 72 -10.29 -6.66 -1.60
N ARG A 73 -10.01 -7.89 -1.18
CA ARG A 73 -9.54 -8.96 -2.07
C ARG A 73 -10.46 -9.12 -3.28
N LYS A 74 -11.78 -9.21 -3.03
CA LYS A 74 -12.77 -9.33 -4.09
C LYS A 74 -12.75 -8.11 -5.02
N THR A 75 -12.82 -6.91 -4.43
CA THR A 75 -12.84 -5.64 -5.19
C THR A 75 -11.58 -5.47 -6.03
N LEU A 76 -10.41 -5.76 -5.47
CA LEU A 76 -9.14 -5.67 -6.19
C LEU A 76 -9.06 -6.69 -7.32
N ARG A 77 -9.44 -7.95 -7.07
CA ARG A 77 -9.46 -8.99 -8.11
C ARG A 77 -10.34 -8.59 -9.28
N GLU A 78 -11.55 -8.09 -9.03
CA GLU A 78 -12.48 -7.62 -10.08
C GLU A 78 -11.86 -6.46 -10.88
N ARG A 79 -11.19 -5.52 -10.22
CA ARG A 79 -10.51 -4.39 -10.85
C ARG A 79 -9.34 -4.84 -11.72
N LEU A 80 -8.50 -5.72 -11.20
CA LEU A 80 -7.36 -6.28 -11.94
C LEU A 80 -7.82 -7.07 -13.16
N ALA A 81 -8.87 -7.89 -13.03
CA ALA A 81 -9.44 -8.64 -14.15
C ALA A 81 -10.02 -7.72 -15.26
N GLY A 82 -10.42 -6.51 -14.92
CA GLY A 82 -10.85 -5.48 -15.86
C GLY A 82 -9.73 -4.73 -16.59
N LEU A 83 -8.47 -4.97 -16.23
CA LEU A 83 -7.31 -4.46 -16.96
C LEU A 83 -7.00 -5.39 -18.15
N ASP A 84 -6.58 -4.81 -19.27
CA ASP A 84 -6.10 -5.57 -20.43
C ASP A 84 -4.66 -6.07 -20.18
N VAL A 85 -4.53 -7.03 -19.27
CA VAL A 85 -3.26 -7.63 -18.85
C VAL A 85 -3.43 -9.14 -18.73
N ALA A 86 -2.56 -9.89 -19.41
CA ALA A 86 -2.47 -11.34 -19.23
C ALA A 86 -1.77 -11.64 -17.88
N TRP A 87 -2.55 -11.94 -16.85
CA TRP A 87 -2.07 -12.13 -15.49
C TRP A 87 -1.40 -13.48 -15.24
N GLN A 88 -1.90 -14.54 -15.88
CA GLN A 88 -1.44 -15.91 -15.66
C GLN A 88 0.07 -16.04 -15.79
N GLY A 89 0.72 -16.54 -14.74
CA GLY A 89 2.15 -16.82 -14.70
C GLY A 89 3.06 -15.59 -14.47
N ARG A 90 2.50 -14.38 -14.32
CA ARG A 90 3.31 -13.19 -13.99
C ARG A 90 3.83 -13.24 -12.56
N THR A 91 5.05 -12.76 -12.37
CA THR A 91 5.63 -12.52 -11.04
C THR A 91 5.21 -11.18 -10.50
N VAL A 92 4.64 -11.14 -9.29
CA VAL A 92 4.08 -9.93 -8.67
C VAL A 92 4.68 -9.72 -7.29
N LEU A 93 5.14 -8.49 -7.03
CA LEU A 93 5.56 -8.02 -5.72
C LEU A 93 4.57 -6.99 -5.19
N CYS A 94 3.91 -7.28 -4.07
CA CYS A 94 3.02 -6.35 -3.38
C CYS A 94 3.78 -5.66 -2.24
N LEU A 95 3.86 -4.32 -2.28
CA LEU A 95 4.55 -3.51 -1.27
C LEU A 95 3.60 -3.15 -0.14
N ALA A 96 4.10 -3.16 1.10
CA ALA A 96 3.33 -2.87 2.32
C ALA A 96 2.03 -3.71 2.42
N ALA A 97 2.13 -5.00 2.05
CA ALA A 97 1.00 -5.90 1.84
C ALA A 97 0.39 -6.46 3.13
N ARG A 98 0.94 -6.12 4.27
CA ARG A 98 0.45 -6.38 5.63
C ARG A 98 0.03 -7.85 5.85
N ILE A 99 -1.26 -8.15 5.69
CA ILE A 99 -1.82 -9.51 5.86
C ILE A 99 -1.92 -10.30 4.54
N GLY A 100 -1.49 -9.70 3.42
CA GLY A 100 -1.43 -10.34 2.11
C GLY A 100 -2.75 -10.34 1.33
N THR A 101 -3.66 -9.41 1.59
CA THR A 101 -4.93 -9.27 0.86
C THR A 101 -4.69 -9.10 -0.62
N GLU A 102 -3.77 -8.21 -0.99
CA GLU A 102 -3.37 -7.89 -2.35
C GLU A 102 -2.71 -9.09 -3.02
N VAL A 103 -1.82 -9.78 -2.30
CA VAL A 103 -1.16 -10.99 -2.78
C VAL A 103 -2.17 -12.06 -3.15
N LYS A 104 -3.17 -12.29 -2.28
CA LYS A 104 -4.24 -13.27 -2.52
C LYS A 104 -5.06 -12.91 -3.77
N ALA A 105 -5.32 -11.62 -4.01
CA ALA A 105 -6.03 -11.18 -5.21
C ALA A 105 -5.25 -11.49 -6.50
N PHE A 106 -3.93 -11.34 -6.51
CA PHE A 106 -3.09 -11.71 -7.65
C PHE A 106 -2.95 -13.23 -7.82
N LEU A 107 -2.86 -13.98 -6.71
CA LEU A 107 -2.87 -15.45 -6.76
C LEU A 107 -4.18 -15.99 -7.37
N ASP A 108 -5.33 -15.37 -7.09
CA ASP A 108 -6.63 -15.70 -7.68
C ASP A 108 -6.67 -15.49 -9.20
N LEU A 109 -5.77 -14.67 -9.76
CA LEU A 109 -5.61 -14.43 -11.20
C LEU A 109 -4.50 -15.31 -11.83
N GLY A 110 -3.96 -16.27 -11.07
CA GLY A 110 -2.94 -17.19 -11.55
C GLY A 110 -1.53 -16.63 -11.61
N CYS A 111 -1.26 -15.51 -10.91
CA CYS A 111 0.09 -14.96 -10.78
C CYS A 111 0.93 -15.75 -9.77
N PHE A 112 2.25 -15.60 -9.83
CA PHE A 112 3.20 -15.90 -8.75
C PHE A 112 3.39 -14.63 -7.92
N ALA A 113 2.70 -14.51 -6.80
CA ALA A 113 2.67 -13.28 -6.02
C ALA A 113 3.24 -13.46 -4.61
N ILE A 114 4.01 -12.48 -4.16
CA ILE A 114 4.49 -12.35 -2.79
C ILE A 114 4.36 -10.90 -2.32
N GLY A 115 4.18 -10.70 -1.03
CA GLY A 115 4.17 -9.38 -0.42
C GLY A 115 5.38 -9.13 0.47
N ILE A 116 5.68 -7.86 0.72
CA ILE A 116 6.55 -7.41 1.80
C ILE A 116 5.80 -6.46 2.70
N ASP A 117 6.15 -6.47 3.99
CA ASP A 117 5.66 -5.50 4.98
C ASP A 117 6.66 -5.39 6.14
N LEU A 118 6.72 -4.25 6.80
CA LEU A 118 7.55 -4.05 8.00
C LEU A 118 7.11 -4.94 9.17
N ASN A 119 5.82 -5.28 9.22
CA ASN A 119 5.22 -6.16 10.22
C ASN A 119 4.13 -7.02 9.59
N PRO A 120 4.48 -8.13 8.91
CA PRO A 120 3.51 -9.02 8.28
C PRO A 120 2.68 -9.84 9.30
N GLY A 121 2.98 -9.74 10.58
CA GLY A 121 2.44 -10.58 11.63
C GLY A 121 3.13 -11.94 11.72
N LYS A 122 2.69 -12.75 12.67
CA LYS A 122 3.23 -14.09 12.88
C LYS A 122 2.65 -15.07 11.83
N GLU A 123 3.50 -15.96 11.34
CA GLU A 123 3.08 -17.07 10.45
C GLU A 123 2.38 -16.63 9.15
N ASN A 124 2.72 -15.46 8.62
CA ASN A 124 2.16 -15.00 7.35
C ASN A 124 2.77 -15.80 6.18
N ARG A 125 1.92 -16.49 5.41
CA ARG A 125 2.34 -17.32 4.26
C ARG A 125 2.46 -16.53 2.96
N TYR A 126 1.99 -15.30 2.93
CA TYR A 126 1.86 -14.47 1.73
C TYR A 126 2.81 -13.29 1.73
N VAL A 127 3.28 -12.89 2.91
CA VAL A 127 4.06 -11.67 3.09
C VAL A 127 5.28 -11.97 3.95
N VAL A 128 6.45 -11.58 3.45
CA VAL A 128 7.71 -11.63 4.19
C VAL A 128 8.01 -10.28 4.81
N GLN A 129 8.80 -10.26 5.88
CA GLN A 129 9.26 -9.01 6.47
C GLN A 129 10.21 -8.31 5.50
N GLY A 130 9.94 -7.04 5.22
CA GLY A 130 10.75 -6.22 4.33
C GLY A 130 10.34 -4.76 4.35
N ASP A 131 11.22 -3.91 3.87
CA ASP A 131 11.02 -2.48 3.75
C ASP A 131 10.94 -2.09 2.27
N PHE A 132 9.90 -1.39 1.87
CA PHE A 132 9.73 -0.96 0.48
C PHE A 132 10.71 0.16 0.06
N HIS A 133 11.46 0.75 1.02
CA HIS A 133 12.58 1.64 0.72
C HIS A 133 13.91 0.90 0.47
N ASP A 134 13.93 -0.44 0.64
CA ASP A 134 15.11 -1.27 0.44
C ASP A 134 14.67 -2.68 0.02
N LEU A 135 14.38 -2.85 -1.28
CA LEU A 135 13.86 -4.11 -1.83
C LEU A 135 14.98 -5.14 -2.02
N GLN A 136 14.94 -6.22 -1.26
CA GLN A 136 15.88 -7.34 -1.30
C GLN A 136 15.50 -8.37 -2.39
N PHE A 137 15.22 -7.88 -3.61
CA PHE A 137 14.90 -8.67 -4.78
C PHE A 137 15.93 -8.42 -5.88
N ALA A 138 16.15 -9.43 -6.72
CA ALA A 138 17.07 -9.30 -7.83
C ALA A 138 16.62 -8.20 -8.81
N PRO A 139 17.53 -7.46 -9.43
CA PRO A 139 17.16 -6.50 -10.46
C PRO A 139 16.38 -7.17 -11.59
N GLN A 140 15.39 -6.47 -12.14
CA GLN A 140 14.58 -6.90 -13.29
C GLN A 140 13.96 -8.30 -13.12
N SER A 141 13.55 -8.67 -11.90
CA SER A 141 13.05 -10.00 -11.56
C SER A 141 11.51 -10.11 -11.52
N VAL A 142 10.79 -8.99 -11.43
CA VAL A 142 9.32 -9.00 -11.32
C VAL A 142 8.63 -8.36 -12.52
N ASP A 143 7.51 -8.94 -12.91
CA ASP A 143 6.67 -8.41 -14.00
C ASP A 143 5.80 -7.26 -13.52
N VAL A 144 5.38 -7.29 -12.26
CA VAL A 144 4.46 -6.31 -11.69
C VAL A 144 4.87 -5.96 -10.26
N VAL A 145 4.92 -4.68 -9.94
CA VAL A 145 4.93 -4.18 -8.58
C VAL A 145 3.58 -3.53 -8.30
N TYR A 146 2.97 -3.84 -7.17
CA TYR A 146 1.69 -3.27 -6.74
C TYR A 146 1.81 -2.61 -5.37
N THR A 147 1.17 -1.46 -5.20
CA THR A 147 0.97 -0.85 -3.89
C THR A 147 -0.29 0.01 -3.82
N ASN A 148 -0.89 0.06 -2.64
CA ASN A 148 -1.94 1.01 -2.26
C ASN A 148 -1.54 1.81 -1.01
N SER A 149 -0.24 1.92 -0.75
CA SER A 149 0.30 2.40 0.52
C SER A 149 1.44 3.41 0.36
N LEU A 150 1.46 4.18 -0.77
CA LEU A 150 2.46 5.24 -0.95
C LEU A 150 2.29 6.40 0.04
N ASP A 151 1.09 6.58 0.58
CA ASP A 151 0.79 7.51 1.68
C ASP A 151 1.51 7.15 3.01
N HIS A 152 2.05 5.95 3.09
CA HIS A 152 2.90 5.49 4.20
C HIS A 152 4.41 5.68 3.94
N ALA A 153 4.81 6.24 2.80
CA ALA A 153 6.21 6.44 2.45
C ALA A 153 6.93 7.38 3.42
N PHE A 154 8.18 7.10 3.71
CA PHE A 154 9.12 8.07 4.30
C PHE A 154 9.81 8.89 3.19
N ASP A 155 10.21 8.20 2.13
CA ASP A 155 10.91 8.76 0.97
C ASP A 155 10.37 8.11 -0.31
N ILE A 156 9.53 8.86 -1.05
CA ILE A 156 8.89 8.39 -2.28
C ILE A 156 9.91 8.17 -3.41
N ASP A 157 10.95 9.00 -3.49
CA ASP A 157 11.97 8.89 -4.53
C ASP A 157 12.81 7.63 -4.34
N ARG A 158 13.08 7.26 -3.07
CA ARG A 158 13.78 6.02 -2.75
C ARG A 158 12.94 4.81 -3.13
N ILE A 159 11.64 4.80 -2.81
CA ILE A 159 10.73 3.73 -3.21
C ILE A 159 10.68 3.61 -4.73
N ALA A 160 10.53 4.72 -5.45
CA ALA A 160 10.50 4.73 -6.90
C ALA A 160 11.76 4.10 -7.54
N LYS A 161 12.95 4.44 -7.00
CA LYS A 161 14.23 3.84 -7.44
C LYS A 161 14.29 2.34 -7.17
N GLU A 162 13.84 1.89 -6.00
CA GLU A 162 13.81 0.48 -5.65
C GLU A 162 12.84 -0.30 -6.56
N VAL A 163 11.67 0.27 -6.84
CA VAL A 163 10.70 -0.32 -7.79
C VAL A 163 11.31 -0.45 -9.18
N LEU A 164 11.95 0.61 -9.70
CA LEU A 164 12.63 0.58 -11.01
C LEU A 164 13.76 -0.46 -11.06
N LYS A 165 14.47 -0.67 -9.96
CA LYS A 165 15.54 -1.68 -9.86
C LYS A 165 15.00 -3.10 -10.06
N VAL A 166 13.89 -3.45 -9.40
CA VAL A 166 13.37 -4.82 -9.39
C VAL A 166 12.43 -5.12 -10.55
N LEU A 167 11.80 -4.10 -11.13
CA LEU A 167 10.85 -4.23 -12.21
C LEU A 167 11.55 -4.56 -13.54
N LYS A 168 11.00 -5.50 -14.29
CA LYS A 168 11.48 -5.79 -15.67
C LYS A 168 11.29 -4.55 -16.57
N PRO A 169 12.04 -4.42 -17.67
CA PRO A 169 11.96 -3.25 -18.54
C PRO A 169 10.56 -2.97 -19.11
N ASP A 170 9.78 -4.02 -19.36
CA ASP A 170 8.37 -3.97 -19.82
C ASP A 170 7.37 -4.17 -18.69
N GLY A 171 7.85 -4.19 -17.44
CA GLY A 171 7.08 -4.44 -16.25
C GLY A 171 6.10 -3.31 -15.94
N LEU A 172 5.16 -3.59 -15.04
CA LEU A 172 4.06 -2.71 -14.68
C LEU A 172 4.14 -2.32 -13.20
N PHE A 173 4.13 -1.02 -12.90
CA PHE A 173 3.94 -0.51 -11.55
C PHE A 173 2.49 -0.06 -11.39
N LEU A 174 1.73 -0.78 -10.56
CA LEU A 174 0.33 -0.49 -10.26
C LEU A 174 0.22 0.21 -8.91
N VAL A 175 -0.35 1.41 -8.92
CA VAL A 175 -0.57 2.23 -7.74
C VAL A 175 -2.06 2.49 -7.56
N GLU A 176 -2.62 2.17 -6.40
CA GLU A 176 -3.94 2.67 -5.99
C GLU A 176 -3.75 3.80 -5.00
N ALA A 177 -4.04 5.02 -5.43
CA ALA A 177 -3.88 6.23 -4.65
C ALA A 177 -5.23 6.77 -4.19
N VAL A 178 -5.35 7.10 -2.89
CA VAL A 178 -6.48 7.84 -2.34
C VAL A 178 -6.47 9.29 -2.88
N GLN A 179 -7.63 9.94 -2.92
CA GLN A 179 -7.73 11.36 -3.23
C GLN A 179 -6.86 12.19 -2.28
N GLY A 180 -6.34 13.32 -2.75
CA GLY A 180 -5.51 14.22 -1.96
C GLY A 180 -6.31 15.28 -1.20
N ARG A 181 -5.59 16.20 -0.54
CA ARG A 181 -6.19 17.25 0.30
C ARG A 181 -7.11 18.19 -0.45
N ASP A 182 -6.74 18.61 -1.65
CA ASP A 182 -7.58 19.47 -2.49
C ASP A 182 -8.86 18.75 -2.96
N GLN A 183 -8.92 17.44 -2.79
CA GLN A 183 -10.04 16.58 -3.13
C GLN A 183 -10.84 16.15 -1.88
N GLY A 184 -10.53 16.74 -0.71
CA GLY A 184 -11.29 16.55 0.53
C GLY A 184 -10.86 15.37 1.38
N VAL A 185 -9.66 14.83 1.18
CA VAL A 185 -9.11 13.74 2.00
C VAL A 185 -7.89 14.23 2.75
N ASP A 186 -7.93 14.13 4.09
CA ASP A 186 -6.79 14.43 4.95
C ASP A 186 -6.07 13.15 5.38
N PRO A 187 -4.75 13.24 5.63
CA PRO A 187 -3.98 12.09 6.10
C PRO A 187 -4.42 11.68 7.51
N GLY A 188 -4.52 10.38 7.74
CA GLY A 188 -4.77 9.81 9.06
C GLY A 188 -3.51 9.69 9.90
N PHE A 189 -3.61 8.93 10.99
CA PHE A 189 -2.51 8.81 11.95
C PHE A 189 -1.29 8.06 11.39
N PHE A 190 -1.50 7.02 10.59
CA PHE A 190 -0.41 6.19 10.08
C PHE A 190 0.18 6.66 8.74
N GLU A 191 -0.44 7.61 8.07
CA GLU A 191 0.13 8.20 6.86
C GLU A 191 1.37 9.02 7.23
N SER A 192 2.40 8.90 6.40
CA SER A 192 3.71 9.55 6.60
C SER A 192 4.07 10.50 5.48
N PHE A 193 3.45 10.31 4.32
CA PHE A 193 3.56 11.11 3.12
C PHE A 193 2.16 11.37 2.57
N PHE A 194 1.86 12.60 2.16
CA PHE A 194 0.56 12.89 1.61
C PHE A 194 0.64 13.97 0.53
N TRP A 195 -0.17 13.82 -0.49
CA TRP A 195 -0.21 14.68 -1.66
C TRP A 195 -1.37 15.67 -1.61
N LYS A 196 -1.19 16.78 -2.30
CA LYS A 196 -2.22 17.79 -2.49
C LYS A 196 -3.34 17.24 -3.38
N ASN A 197 -2.99 16.62 -4.49
CA ASN A 197 -3.88 15.89 -5.37
C ASN A 197 -3.12 14.74 -6.06
N ILE A 198 -3.83 13.82 -6.70
CA ILE A 198 -3.24 12.64 -7.35
C ILE A 198 -2.30 13.03 -8.50
N ASP A 199 -2.54 14.14 -9.21
CA ASP A 199 -1.66 14.57 -10.30
C ASP A 199 -0.27 14.97 -9.81
N GLU A 200 -0.15 15.49 -8.57
CA GLU A 200 1.15 15.73 -7.96
C GLU A 200 1.92 14.43 -7.68
N LEU A 201 1.23 13.42 -7.16
CA LEU A 201 1.82 12.09 -6.96
C LEU A 201 2.30 11.49 -8.29
N ILE A 202 1.48 11.60 -9.33
CA ILE A 202 1.84 11.14 -10.68
C ILE A 202 3.10 11.84 -11.16
N ARG A 203 3.16 13.19 -11.09
CA ARG A 203 4.34 13.96 -11.48
C ARG A 203 5.61 13.56 -10.72
N ALA A 204 5.49 13.25 -9.42
CA ALA A 204 6.64 12.77 -8.65
C ALA A 204 7.17 11.43 -9.19
N LEU A 205 6.27 10.49 -9.50
CA LEU A 205 6.67 9.20 -10.07
C LEU A 205 7.19 9.33 -11.51
N GLU A 206 6.63 10.23 -12.32
CA GLU A 206 7.15 10.54 -13.67
C GLU A 206 8.57 11.15 -13.61
N ASN A 207 8.80 12.09 -12.70
CA ASN A 207 10.14 12.65 -12.47
C ASN A 207 11.14 11.60 -11.96
N ALA A 208 10.67 10.56 -11.28
CA ALA A 208 11.50 9.45 -10.82
C ALA A 208 11.81 8.42 -11.93
N GLY A 209 11.25 8.56 -13.14
CA GLY A 209 11.54 7.70 -14.29
C GLY A 209 10.43 6.71 -14.66
N PHE A 210 9.20 6.99 -14.28
CA PHE A 210 8.03 6.26 -14.76
C PHE A 210 7.27 7.04 -15.82
N ALA A 211 6.42 6.34 -16.59
CA ALA A 211 5.46 6.94 -17.51
C ALA A 211 4.08 6.35 -17.24
N VAL A 212 3.07 7.21 -17.11
CA VAL A 212 1.68 6.77 -16.97
C VAL A 212 1.20 6.13 -18.27
N THR A 213 0.58 4.95 -18.15
CA THR A 213 -0.03 4.26 -19.28
C THR A 213 -1.55 4.17 -19.16
N ARG A 214 -2.09 4.21 -17.94
CA ARG A 214 -3.52 4.15 -17.68
C ARG A 214 -3.89 4.78 -16.36
N ARG A 215 -5.08 5.41 -16.29
CA ARG A 215 -5.70 5.92 -15.07
C ARG A 215 -7.17 5.50 -15.04
N ASN A 216 -7.62 4.96 -13.92
CA ASN A 216 -9.01 4.59 -13.70
C ASN A 216 -9.47 5.13 -12.34
N ARG A 217 -10.58 5.84 -12.29
CA ARG A 217 -11.19 6.24 -11.02
C ARG A 217 -11.66 5.03 -10.24
N ILE A 218 -11.46 5.05 -8.93
CA ILE A 218 -11.94 4.05 -7.99
C ILE A 218 -12.79 4.73 -6.90
N SER A 219 -13.79 4.00 -6.41
CA SER A 219 -14.67 4.48 -5.32
C SER A 219 -14.68 3.55 -4.12
N ARG A 220 -14.07 2.39 -4.22
CA ARG A 220 -13.98 1.38 -3.15
C ARG A 220 -12.56 0.84 -3.07
N PRO A 221 -12.07 0.58 -1.87
CA PRO A 221 -12.66 0.85 -0.56
C PRO A 221 -12.63 2.32 -0.17
N TRP A 222 -11.94 3.17 -0.93
CA TRP A 222 -11.84 4.62 -0.79
C TRP A 222 -11.96 5.31 -2.16
N PRO A 223 -12.34 6.60 -2.20
CA PRO A 223 -12.29 7.37 -3.43
C PRO A 223 -10.84 7.66 -3.83
N GLY A 224 -10.51 7.46 -5.11
CA GLY A 224 -9.14 7.62 -5.59
C GLY A 224 -8.97 7.19 -7.04
N GLU A 225 -7.75 6.80 -7.39
CA GLU A 225 -7.41 6.28 -8.72
C GLU A 225 -6.52 5.03 -8.63
N ALA A 226 -6.76 4.09 -9.54
CA ALA A 226 -5.84 3.02 -9.89
C ALA A 226 -5.04 3.45 -11.13
N ILE A 227 -3.73 3.54 -10.99
CA ILE A 227 -2.82 4.12 -11.98
C ILE A 227 -1.81 3.05 -12.38
N CYS A 228 -1.65 2.88 -13.69
CA CYS A 228 -0.64 1.99 -14.26
C CYS A 228 0.54 2.82 -14.78
N PHE A 229 1.73 2.46 -14.33
CA PHE A 229 2.98 3.05 -14.81
C PHE A 229 3.84 1.98 -15.45
N LYS A 230 4.72 2.41 -16.37
CA LYS A 230 5.87 1.62 -16.88
C LYS A 230 7.15 2.39 -16.64
N PRO A 231 8.30 1.71 -16.58
CA PRO A 231 9.58 2.42 -16.68
C PRO A 231 9.58 3.30 -17.92
N ALA A 232 9.96 4.57 -17.78
CA ALA A 232 10.10 5.46 -18.92
C ALA A 232 11.23 4.95 -19.83
N ALA A 233 11.04 5.03 -21.15
CA ALA A 233 12.09 4.72 -22.09
C ALA A 233 13.32 5.61 -21.79
N LYS A 234 14.50 5.01 -21.68
CA LYS A 234 15.73 5.80 -21.61
C LYS A 234 15.89 6.52 -22.95
N LEU A 235 15.86 7.86 -22.91
CA LEU A 235 16.20 8.70 -24.05
C LEU A 235 17.67 8.51 -24.42
#